data_4191a2c2b88ac8ea5878ddbd5b5d84d6
#
_entry.id   4191a2c2b88ac8ea5878ddbd5b5d84d6
#
_cell.length_a   1.000
_cell.length_b   1.000
_cell.length_c   1.000
_cell.angle_alpha   90.00
_cell.angle_beta   90.00
_cell.angle_gamma   90.00
#
_symmetry.space_group_name_H-M   'P 1'
#
loop_
_entity.id
_entity.type
_entity.pdbx_description
1 polymer ?
#
loop_
_entity_poly.entity_id
_entity_poly.type
_entity_poly.pdbx_seq_one_letter_code
_entity_poly.pdbx_strand_id
1 'polypeptide(L)'
;MKFAQSTEPAGQARSLRDSVSRVGAMRRSRLPSVRRAALCTAFAWASLTAGAAMADANPDATPEAPEADLNIKATQTDQWTGVWNRATLLGDIGGLRPWLGKYGVTFALTETSEVLDNLRGGLARGADYDGLTTATLQMDTQKAFGLPGGLFNVSALQIHGANLSANKLGTLNTASGIEADDATRLWELWYQQSFLNKRVDVKIGQQSIDQEFITSTNSALFVNTMFGWPALPSYDMPSGGPAYPLSDLGVRVRGQITPSLTALAGVFDGDPLGNNPNNKSGTNFNLHNGTLFIGELQYAINQPADGEMVGAGGGGLPGTYKLGLWYNNGSFADQRLDNTGLSLANPASTGVAQNHHGDYSFYAVADQMIWRPDPDEPRSLNVFARVMGAPGDRNLVSVAANLGVVLKAPFAGRDNDSAGIALTYIKIGNHTNGLDQDNLAFSGGPYGVRTSETTLEATYQYQVNPWWQLQADAQYTFNAGAGQNPSDPTQPLRNTFVIGLRTNITF
;
A
#
# COMPACT_ATOMS: atom_id res chain seq x y z
N MET A 1 3.11 -58.56 44.86
CA MET A 1 4.54 -58.42 45.27
C MET A 1 5.16 -57.32 44.42
N LYS A 2 5.57 -56.23 45.07
CA LYS A 2 6.55 -55.16 44.71
C LYS A 2 6.58 -54.60 43.25
N PHE A 3 6.12 -53.37 43.08
CA PHE A 3 6.80 -52.08 42.81
C PHE A 3 8.02 -52.11 41.86
N ALA A 4 7.93 -51.33 40.77
CA ALA A 4 8.93 -50.32 40.44
C ALA A 4 8.32 -49.29 39.49
N GLN A 5 8.39 -48.01 39.92
CA GLN A 5 8.19 -46.79 39.15
C GLN A 5 9.40 -46.54 38.22
N SER A 6 9.17 -45.93 37.09
CA SER A 6 10.11 -44.95 36.51
C SER A 6 9.39 -44.08 35.46
N THR A 7 9.08 -42.87 35.82
CA THR A 7 9.53 -41.55 35.28
C THR A 7 9.29 -41.30 33.81
N GLU A 8 8.33 -40.36 33.61
CA GLU A 8 8.23 -39.50 32.40
C GLU A 8 9.56 -38.84 32.02
N PRO A 9 9.62 -38.36 30.78
CA PRO A 9 9.76 -36.93 30.69
C PRO A 9 8.70 -36.27 29.78
N ALA A 10 8.00 -35.35 30.40
CA ALA A 10 7.30 -34.29 29.72
C ALA A 10 8.30 -33.38 28.95
N GLY A 11 7.99 -33.09 27.75
CA GLY A 11 8.76 -32.08 27.02
C GLY A 11 8.49 -32.10 25.52
N GLN A 12 7.75 -31.11 25.08
CA GLN A 12 7.57 -30.61 23.72
C GLN A 12 6.18 -30.76 23.13
N ALA A 13 5.24 -30.04 23.74
CA ALA A 13 4.05 -29.55 23.08
C ALA A 13 3.97 -28.03 23.28
N ARG A 14 4.93 -27.29 22.70
CA ARG A 14 4.96 -25.82 22.66
C ARG A 14 5.74 -25.41 21.42
N SER A 15 5.08 -25.30 20.28
CA SER A 15 5.64 -24.49 19.18
C SER A 15 4.67 -24.08 18.06
N LEU A 16 3.37 -24.43 18.11
CA LEU A 16 2.46 -24.02 17.01
C LEU A 16 1.39 -22.99 17.42
N ARG A 17 1.46 -22.46 18.66
CA ARG A 17 0.61 -21.32 19.05
C ARG A 17 1.28 -19.95 18.90
N ASP A 18 2.54 -19.87 18.53
CA ASP A 18 3.31 -18.63 18.61
C ASP A 18 3.45 -17.88 17.27
N SER A 19 2.95 -18.40 16.17
CA SER A 19 3.06 -17.69 14.89
C SER A 19 1.85 -16.83 14.51
N VAL A 20 0.75 -16.93 15.25
CA VAL A 20 -0.46 -16.12 14.98
C VAL A 20 -0.83 -15.18 16.15
N SER A 21 -0.16 -15.27 17.29
CA SER A 21 -0.52 -14.54 18.51
C SER A 21 0.57 -13.60 19.06
N ARG A 22 1.53 -13.18 18.26
CA ARG A 22 2.53 -12.18 18.70
C ARG A 22 2.29 -10.75 18.19
N VAL A 23 1.06 -10.40 17.91
CA VAL A 23 0.66 -9.01 17.82
C VAL A 23 -0.22 -8.70 19.03
N GLY A 24 0.40 -8.22 20.09
CA GLY A 24 -0.29 -7.59 21.19
C GLY A 24 -0.29 -8.33 22.52
N ALA A 25 0.79 -8.30 23.26
CA ALA A 25 0.79 -8.26 24.74
C ALA A 25 2.16 -7.81 25.28
N MET A 26 2.42 -6.52 25.30
CA MET A 26 3.44 -5.95 26.19
C MET A 26 2.80 -5.38 27.43
N ARG A 27 3.11 -6.01 28.55
CA ARG A 27 2.71 -5.63 29.91
C ARG A 27 3.12 -4.20 30.22
N ARG A 28 2.18 -3.45 30.78
CA ARG A 28 2.43 -2.16 31.45
C ARG A 28 3.39 -2.35 32.62
N SER A 29 4.60 -1.86 32.51
CA SER A 29 5.45 -1.52 33.67
C SER A 29 5.39 -0.02 33.88
N ARG A 30 4.93 0.38 35.09
CA ARG A 30 4.93 1.77 35.55
C ARG A 30 6.39 2.20 35.77
N LEU A 31 6.81 3.30 35.18
CA LEU A 31 8.01 4.05 35.57
C LEU A 31 7.66 5.52 35.82
N PRO A 32 8.38 6.20 36.70
CA PRO A 32 7.97 7.45 37.28
C PRO A 32 8.27 8.67 36.40
N SER A 33 7.45 9.69 36.58
CA SER A 33 7.50 10.99 35.95
C SER A 33 8.86 11.70 36.14
N VAL A 34 9.58 11.98 35.05
CA VAL A 34 10.62 12.98 35.00
C VAL A 34 10.22 14.04 34.00
N ARG A 35 9.91 15.22 34.54
CA ARG A 35 9.72 16.43 33.73
C ARG A 35 11.06 16.79 33.07
N ARG A 36 11.10 16.72 31.74
CA ARG A 36 12.12 17.43 30.96
C ARG A 36 11.41 18.25 29.90
N ALA A 37 11.65 19.54 29.96
CA ALA A 37 11.33 20.50 28.93
C ALA A 37 12.08 20.07 27.66
N ALA A 38 11.37 19.64 26.63
CA ALA A 38 11.93 19.41 25.31
C ALA A 38 11.77 20.69 24.51
N LEU A 39 12.88 21.27 24.11
CA LEU A 39 12.91 22.16 22.95
C LEU A 39 12.47 21.34 21.75
N CYS A 40 11.26 21.61 21.27
CA CYS A 40 10.78 21.07 20.00
C CYS A 40 11.48 21.80 18.86
N THR A 41 12.59 21.27 18.39
CA THR A 41 12.99 21.49 17.00
C THR A 41 12.14 20.57 16.14
N ALA A 42 11.04 21.10 15.63
CA ALA A 42 10.18 20.43 14.68
C ALA A 42 10.92 20.29 13.34
N PHE A 43 11.41 19.09 13.06
CA PHE A 43 11.68 18.66 11.69
C PHE A 43 10.40 17.96 11.19
N ALA A 44 9.73 18.63 10.29
CA ALA A 44 8.54 18.09 9.62
C ALA A 44 8.96 17.32 8.36
N TRP A 45 8.41 16.13 8.15
CA TRP A 45 8.70 15.20 7.05
C TRP A 45 7.40 14.65 6.44
N ALA A 46 7.40 14.23 5.20
CA ALA A 46 6.16 14.23 4.47
C ALA A 46 5.95 13.16 3.40
N SER A 47 4.77 12.67 3.20
CA SER A 47 4.40 11.65 2.24
C SER A 47 3.85 12.20 0.93
N LEU A 48 4.33 11.68 -0.20
CA LEU A 48 3.57 11.70 -1.42
C LEU A 48 2.47 10.62 -1.30
N THR A 49 1.28 11.01 -0.88
CA THR A 49 0.14 10.33 -1.45
C THR A 49 0.14 10.73 -2.91
N ALA A 50 0.05 9.77 -3.82
CA ALA A 50 -0.36 10.02 -5.18
C ALA A 50 -1.80 10.59 -5.15
N GLY A 51 -1.95 11.77 -4.59
CA GLY A 51 -3.02 12.69 -4.89
C GLY A 51 -2.71 13.13 -6.29
N ALA A 52 -3.29 12.45 -7.25
CA ALA A 52 -3.20 12.84 -8.63
C ALA A 52 -3.64 14.30 -8.79
N ALA A 53 -2.69 15.22 -8.72
CA ALA A 53 -2.74 16.24 -9.74
C ALA A 53 -2.55 15.44 -11.02
N MET A 54 -3.63 15.11 -11.70
CA MET A 54 -3.60 14.66 -13.06
C MET A 54 -3.12 15.85 -13.88
N ALA A 55 -1.82 16.04 -13.89
CA ALA A 55 -1.18 16.51 -15.07
C ALA A 55 -1.13 15.29 -15.99
N ASP A 56 -1.66 15.44 -17.16
CA ASP A 56 -1.58 14.64 -18.35
C ASP A 56 -0.78 13.35 -18.23
N ALA A 57 -1.47 12.22 -18.40
CA ALA A 57 -0.82 10.94 -18.63
C ALA A 57 -0.09 11.01 -19.97
N ASN A 58 1.08 11.60 -19.97
CA ASN A 58 2.05 11.48 -21.02
C ASN A 58 2.49 10.02 -21.08
N PRO A 59 2.34 9.31 -22.19
CA PRO A 59 2.88 7.96 -22.34
C PRO A 59 4.42 7.95 -22.28
N ASP A 60 5.08 9.11 -22.36
CA ASP A 60 6.49 9.31 -22.07
C ASP A 60 6.79 9.62 -20.60
N ALA A 61 5.79 9.87 -19.78
CA ALA A 61 6.00 9.91 -18.35
C ALA A 61 6.22 8.48 -17.86
N THR A 62 7.46 8.18 -17.51
CA THR A 62 7.70 7.38 -16.32
C THR A 62 6.65 7.83 -15.29
N PRO A 63 6.10 6.99 -14.42
CA PRO A 63 5.61 7.47 -13.15
C PRO A 63 6.82 8.01 -12.38
N GLU A 64 7.37 9.11 -12.88
CA GLU A 64 8.12 10.03 -12.06
C GLU A 64 7.18 10.32 -10.92
N ALA A 65 7.65 10.15 -9.70
CA ALA A 65 7.09 10.86 -8.57
C ALA A 65 6.75 12.25 -9.12
N PRO A 66 5.50 12.74 -9.02
CA PRO A 66 5.05 13.89 -9.76
C PRO A 66 6.15 14.93 -9.71
N GLU A 67 6.76 15.21 -10.86
CA GLU A 67 7.53 16.42 -10.98
C GLU A 67 6.52 17.49 -10.63
N ALA A 68 6.54 17.91 -9.38
CA ALA A 68 5.94 19.17 -9.01
C ALA A 68 6.58 20.12 -10.00
N ASP A 69 5.77 20.68 -10.88
CA ASP A 69 6.20 21.55 -11.97
C ASP A 69 6.97 22.72 -11.35
N LEU A 70 8.26 22.48 -11.07
CA LEU A 70 9.17 23.37 -10.37
C LEU A 70 9.74 24.45 -11.28
N ASN A 71 9.13 24.66 -12.45
CA ASN A 71 9.34 25.84 -13.25
C ASN A 71 8.64 27.08 -12.63
N ILE A 72 8.71 27.20 -11.32
CA ILE A 72 8.42 28.47 -10.64
C ILE A 72 9.60 29.39 -10.99
N LYS A 73 9.35 30.33 -11.92
CA LYS A 73 10.23 31.49 -12.09
C LYS A 73 10.53 32.04 -10.71
N ALA A 74 11.80 31.94 -10.29
CA ALA A 74 12.28 32.39 -9.01
C ALA A 74 12.14 33.93 -8.92
N THR A 75 10.95 34.39 -8.57
CA THR A 75 10.78 35.71 -7.97
C THR A 75 11.06 35.50 -6.48
N GLN A 76 12.09 36.18 -5.98
CA GLN A 76 12.34 36.32 -4.54
C GLN A 76 11.09 36.92 -3.89
N THR A 77 10.18 36.06 -3.47
CA THR A 77 9.04 36.44 -2.64
C THR A 77 9.41 36.14 -1.21
N ASP A 78 9.17 37.10 -0.32
CA ASP A 78 9.26 36.95 1.11
C ASP A 78 8.67 35.59 1.52
N GLN A 79 9.36 34.84 2.39
CA GLN A 79 9.03 33.49 2.82
C GLN A 79 7.54 33.29 3.22
N TRP A 80 6.88 34.35 3.61
CA TRP A 80 5.47 34.34 4.02
C TRP A 80 4.49 34.94 3.00
N THR A 81 5.00 35.57 1.93
CA THR A 81 4.16 36.15 0.88
C THR A 81 3.56 35.06 0.01
N GLY A 82 2.25 35.09 -0.22
CA GLY A 82 1.55 34.14 -1.10
C GLY A 82 1.39 32.73 -0.54
N VAL A 83 1.45 32.56 0.80
CA VAL A 83 1.32 31.26 1.47
C VAL A 83 0.12 30.44 0.99
N TRP A 84 -0.99 31.08 0.68
CA TRP A 84 -2.22 30.40 0.22
C TRP A 84 -2.20 29.96 -1.24
N ASN A 85 -1.30 30.51 -2.06
CA ASN A 85 -1.26 30.29 -3.51
C ASN A 85 -0.01 29.56 -3.99
N ARG A 86 0.98 29.35 -3.11
CA ARG A 86 2.22 28.65 -3.46
C ARG A 86 2.02 27.14 -3.43
N ALA A 87 2.85 26.38 -4.17
CA ALA A 87 2.74 24.93 -4.33
C ALA A 87 3.05 24.16 -3.04
N THR A 88 3.84 24.72 -2.11
CA THR A 88 4.27 24.06 -0.88
C THR A 88 4.19 25.01 0.32
N LEU A 89 3.89 24.49 1.52
CA LEU A 89 3.75 25.28 2.75
C LEU A 89 5.00 26.10 3.08
N LEU A 90 6.20 25.57 2.90
CA LEU A 90 7.46 26.24 3.21
C LEU A 90 8.04 27.04 2.01
N GLY A 91 7.38 26.98 0.83
CA GLY A 91 7.86 27.66 -0.37
C GLY A 91 9.27 27.20 -0.77
N ASP A 92 10.17 28.14 -1.00
CA ASP A 92 11.54 27.88 -1.40
C ASP A 92 12.49 27.53 -0.25
N ILE A 93 11.99 27.47 0.99
CA ILE A 93 12.76 27.17 2.22
C ILE A 93 13.98 28.13 2.36
N GLY A 94 13.71 29.47 2.22
CA GLY A 94 14.77 30.47 2.31
C GLY A 94 15.85 30.36 1.21
N GLY A 95 15.47 29.90 0.01
CA GLY A 95 16.37 29.73 -1.12
C GLY A 95 17.04 28.35 -1.22
N LEU A 96 16.75 27.42 -0.30
CA LEU A 96 17.34 26.07 -0.33
C LEU A 96 16.88 25.29 -1.58
N ARG A 97 15.58 25.30 -1.92
CA ARG A 97 15.08 24.59 -3.11
C ARG A 97 15.70 25.10 -4.40
N PRO A 98 15.73 26.40 -4.70
CA PRO A 98 16.44 26.92 -5.87
C PRO A 98 17.92 26.61 -5.88
N TRP A 99 18.55 26.60 -4.70
CA TRP A 99 19.97 26.23 -4.59
C TRP A 99 20.22 24.77 -4.94
N LEU A 100 19.43 23.84 -4.38
CA LEU A 100 19.46 22.41 -4.72
C LEU A 100 19.15 22.18 -6.21
N GLY A 101 18.14 22.88 -6.75
CA GLY A 101 17.73 22.79 -8.15
C GLY A 101 18.85 23.14 -9.16
N LYS A 102 19.83 23.99 -8.77
CA LYS A 102 21.00 24.27 -9.60
C LYS A 102 21.88 23.04 -9.83
N TYR A 103 21.84 22.09 -8.88
CA TYR A 103 22.57 20.82 -8.93
C TYR A 103 21.67 19.66 -9.37
N GLY A 104 20.48 19.97 -9.93
CA GLY A 104 19.53 18.94 -10.34
C GLY A 104 18.89 18.16 -9.18
N VAL A 105 18.97 18.67 -7.94
CA VAL A 105 18.39 18.03 -6.77
C VAL A 105 17.04 18.65 -6.46
N THR A 106 16.00 17.80 -6.35
CA THR A 106 14.66 18.15 -5.88
C THR A 106 14.43 17.56 -4.50
N PHE A 107 13.72 18.31 -3.64
CA PHE A 107 13.36 17.90 -2.31
C PHE A 107 11.86 17.99 -2.12
N ALA A 108 11.24 16.86 -1.80
CA ALA A 108 9.83 16.76 -1.45
C ALA A 108 9.68 16.36 0.03
N LEU A 109 8.70 16.97 0.67
CA LEU A 109 8.38 16.75 2.07
C LEU A 109 6.87 16.88 2.24
N THR A 110 6.10 15.81 2.64
CA THR A 110 4.65 15.83 2.88
C THR A 110 4.28 15.15 4.20
N GLU A 111 3.25 15.52 4.86
CA GLU A 111 2.68 14.87 6.05
C GLU A 111 1.26 14.42 5.72
N THR A 112 0.95 13.16 6.00
CA THR A 112 -0.40 12.65 6.08
C THR A 112 -0.73 12.36 7.54
N SER A 113 -1.74 13.01 8.06
CA SER A 113 -2.24 12.77 9.41
C SER A 113 -3.73 12.44 9.33
N GLU A 114 -4.18 11.47 10.11
CA GLU A 114 -5.58 11.08 10.10
C GLU A 114 -6.09 10.63 11.47
N VAL A 115 -7.39 10.79 11.65
CA VAL A 115 -8.12 10.21 12.77
C VAL A 115 -9.25 9.38 12.20
N LEU A 116 -9.24 8.09 12.48
CA LEU A 116 -10.29 7.15 12.13
C LEU A 116 -10.99 6.67 13.41
N ASP A 117 -12.32 6.60 13.41
CA ASP A 117 -13.14 6.18 14.56
C ASP A 117 -14.05 5.01 14.19
N ASN A 118 -13.89 3.88 14.88
CA ASN A 118 -14.79 2.74 14.78
C ASN A 118 -16.04 2.97 15.65
N LEU A 119 -17.11 3.38 15.01
CA LEU A 119 -18.38 3.66 15.68
C LEU A 119 -19.15 2.38 16.06
N ARG A 120 -18.91 1.26 15.33
CA ARG A 120 -19.69 0.04 15.49
C ARG A 120 -18.91 -1.20 15.09
N GLY A 121 -19.12 -2.29 15.83
CA GLY A 121 -18.60 -3.62 15.51
C GLY A 121 -17.11 -3.78 15.79
N GLY A 122 -16.48 -4.72 15.12
CA GLY A 122 -15.07 -5.04 15.30
C GLY A 122 -14.75 -5.59 16.71
N LEU A 123 -13.49 -5.47 17.08
CA LEU A 123 -12.96 -5.89 18.39
C LEU A 123 -13.30 -4.87 19.49
N ALA A 124 -13.23 -3.57 19.17
CA ALA A 124 -13.51 -2.48 20.09
C ALA A 124 -13.96 -1.23 19.34
N ARG A 125 -14.70 -0.34 20.03
CA ARG A 125 -15.04 1.01 19.52
C ARG A 125 -13.98 2.03 19.91
N GLY A 126 -13.92 3.13 19.18
CA GLY A 126 -13.11 4.30 19.50
C GLY A 126 -12.19 4.71 18.36
N ALA A 127 -11.61 5.89 18.51
CA ALA A 127 -10.74 6.50 17.53
C ALA A 127 -9.27 6.15 17.79
N ASP A 128 -8.50 6.12 16.69
CA ASP A 128 -7.04 6.13 16.71
C ASP A 128 -6.54 7.20 15.73
N TYR A 129 -5.33 7.70 16.00
CA TYR A 129 -4.61 8.65 15.17
C TYR A 129 -3.43 7.95 14.53
N ASP A 130 -3.27 8.14 13.22
CA ASP A 130 -2.12 7.70 12.46
C ASP A 130 -1.49 8.88 11.73
N GLY A 131 -0.16 8.86 11.64
CA GLY A 131 0.61 9.85 10.93
C GLY A 131 1.73 9.22 10.12
N LEU A 132 1.91 9.71 8.93
CA LEU A 132 2.98 9.30 8.03
C LEU A 132 3.69 10.52 7.48
N THR A 133 4.97 10.54 7.75
CA THR A 133 5.89 11.54 7.25
C THR A 133 6.84 10.91 6.22
N THR A 134 6.93 11.41 4.99
CA THR A 134 7.89 10.94 3.98
C THR A 134 8.78 12.08 3.48
N ALA A 135 10.07 11.86 3.39
CA ALA A 135 11.03 12.75 2.75
C ALA A 135 11.60 12.08 1.52
N THR A 136 11.69 12.83 0.44
CA THR A 136 12.27 12.34 -0.81
C THR A 136 13.28 13.35 -1.34
N LEU A 137 14.46 12.85 -1.72
CA LEU A 137 15.46 13.55 -2.50
C LEU A 137 15.63 12.83 -3.82
N GLN A 138 15.45 13.56 -4.91
CA GLN A 138 15.77 13.08 -6.25
C GLN A 138 16.87 13.92 -6.87
N MET A 139 17.74 13.29 -7.67
CA MET A 139 18.84 13.97 -8.34
C MET A 139 18.88 13.56 -9.81
N ASP A 140 18.66 14.53 -10.69
CA ASP A 140 18.88 14.43 -12.13
C ASP A 140 20.39 14.45 -12.41
N THR A 141 20.92 13.33 -12.90
CA THR A 141 22.36 13.17 -13.12
C THR A 141 22.87 14.01 -14.30
N GLN A 142 22.02 14.39 -15.23
CA GLN A 142 22.39 15.29 -16.32
C GLN A 142 22.68 16.69 -15.80
N LYS A 143 21.83 17.23 -14.91
CA LYS A 143 22.03 18.53 -14.27
C LYS A 143 23.18 18.50 -13.27
N ALA A 144 23.32 17.39 -12.52
CA ALA A 144 24.36 17.27 -11.48
C ALA A 144 25.76 17.02 -12.05
N PHE A 145 25.90 16.15 -13.04
CA PHE A 145 27.18 15.62 -13.51
C PHE A 145 27.34 15.58 -15.04
N GLY A 146 26.33 16.01 -15.81
CA GLY A 146 26.33 15.93 -17.26
C GLY A 146 26.05 14.52 -17.83
N LEU A 147 25.52 13.60 -17.01
CA LEU A 147 25.18 12.23 -17.43
C LEU A 147 23.67 12.15 -17.79
N PRO A 148 23.33 12.06 -19.10
CA PRO A 148 21.94 12.15 -19.53
C PRO A 148 21.13 10.89 -19.15
N GLY A 149 19.86 11.10 -18.78
CA GLY A 149 18.87 10.04 -18.56
C GLY A 149 18.98 9.29 -17.25
N GLY A 150 19.84 9.73 -16.33
CA GLY A 150 19.97 9.14 -15.01
C GLY A 150 19.14 9.89 -13.97
N LEU A 151 18.48 9.16 -13.07
CA LEU A 151 17.76 9.67 -11.91
C LEU A 151 18.16 8.85 -10.67
N PHE A 152 18.56 9.52 -9.62
CA PHE A 152 18.84 8.92 -8.32
C PHE A 152 17.78 9.33 -7.32
N ASN A 153 17.29 8.41 -6.50
CA ASN A 153 16.26 8.65 -5.49
C ASN A 153 16.67 8.11 -4.13
N VAL A 154 16.40 8.90 -3.11
CA VAL A 154 16.44 8.49 -1.70
C VAL A 154 15.15 8.94 -1.04
N SER A 155 14.42 8.04 -0.41
CA SER A 155 13.26 8.39 0.41
C SER A 155 13.29 7.72 1.78
N ALA A 156 12.70 8.39 2.76
CA ALA A 156 12.58 7.91 4.13
C ALA A 156 11.16 8.13 4.65
N LEU A 157 10.69 7.21 5.47
CA LEU A 157 9.40 7.27 6.16
C LEU A 157 9.62 7.49 7.64
N GLN A 158 8.74 8.28 8.26
CA GLN A 158 8.53 8.32 9.70
C GLN A 158 7.05 8.04 9.97
N ILE A 159 6.79 6.86 10.52
CA ILE A 159 5.46 6.32 10.78
C ILE A 159 5.21 6.43 12.27
N HIS A 160 4.04 6.95 12.66
CA HIS A 160 3.69 7.16 14.06
C HIS A 160 2.18 7.12 14.27
N GLY A 161 1.77 6.70 15.45
CA GLY A 161 0.36 6.67 15.82
C GLY A 161 -0.10 5.33 16.39
N ALA A 162 -1.33 4.96 16.08
CA ALA A 162 -1.95 3.73 16.59
C ALA A 162 -2.84 3.10 15.53
N ASN A 163 -2.56 1.87 15.16
CA ASN A 163 -3.22 1.11 14.11
C ASN A 163 -4.67 0.75 14.50
N LEU A 164 -5.67 1.44 13.94
CA LEU A 164 -7.08 1.20 14.21
C LEU A 164 -7.49 -0.22 13.82
N SER A 165 -7.02 -0.72 12.67
CA SER A 165 -7.42 -2.02 12.14
C SER A 165 -6.99 -3.16 13.04
N ALA A 166 -5.74 -3.17 13.49
CA ALA A 166 -5.23 -4.18 14.41
C ALA A 166 -5.82 -4.06 15.81
N ASN A 167 -6.01 -2.83 16.31
CA ASN A 167 -6.42 -2.59 17.70
C ASN A 167 -7.93 -2.70 17.91
N LYS A 168 -8.75 -2.31 16.93
CA LYS A 168 -10.20 -2.14 17.11
C LYS A 168 -11.06 -2.82 16.06
N LEU A 169 -10.58 -3.05 14.83
CA LEU A 169 -11.43 -3.62 13.80
C LEU A 169 -11.35 -5.14 13.71
N GLY A 170 -10.14 -5.70 13.61
CA GLY A 170 -9.94 -7.12 13.35
C GLY A 170 -10.39 -7.54 11.95
N THR A 171 -10.51 -6.59 11.02
CA THR A 171 -10.87 -6.79 9.61
C THR A 171 -9.65 -7.21 8.80
N LEU A 172 -9.87 -7.89 7.66
CA LEU A 172 -8.84 -8.13 6.66
C LEU A 172 -8.59 -6.88 5.81
N ASN A 173 -9.62 -6.09 5.56
CA ASN A 173 -9.50 -4.79 4.91
C ASN A 173 -8.96 -3.78 5.93
N THR A 174 -7.68 -3.41 5.81
CA THR A 174 -7.04 -2.39 6.64
C THR A 174 -7.62 -1.03 6.32
N ALA A 175 -8.13 -0.31 7.33
CA ALA A 175 -8.93 0.90 7.14
C ALA A 175 -8.14 2.06 6.51
N SER A 176 -6.81 2.09 6.67
CA SER A 176 -5.97 3.12 6.07
C SER A 176 -4.69 2.58 5.46
N GLY A 177 -4.33 3.15 4.30
CA GLY A 177 -3.08 2.85 3.59
C GLY A 177 -1.82 3.36 4.28
N ILE A 178 -1.93 4.14 5.36
CA ILE A 178 -0.76 4.59 6.13
C ILE A 178 -0.59 3.84 7.46
N GLU A 179 -1.56 2.98 7.84
CA GLU A 179 -1.43 2.14 9.03
C GLU A 179 -0.23 1.19 8.93
N ALA A 180 0.72 1.33 9.84
CA ALA A 180 1.87 0.43 10.00
C ALA A 180 2.51 0.60 11.39
N ASP A 181 3.45 -0.28 11.74
CA ASP A 181 4.21 -0.18 12.99
C ASP A 181 5.07 1.09 13.01
N ASP A 182 5.13 1.75 14.16
CA ASP A 182 5.98 2.92 14.40
C ASP A 182 7.42 2.66 13.99
N ALA A 183 7.92 3.46 13.07
CA ALA A 183 9.29 3.34 12.56
C ALA A 183 9.77 4.64 11.92
N THR A 184 11.09 4.85 11.96
CA THR A 184 11.78 5.76 11.04
C THR A 184 12.71 4.91 10.20
N ARG A 185 12.45 4.86 8.89
CA ARG A 185 13.16 3.94 8.00
C ARG A 185 13.56 4.58 6.68
N LEU A 186 14.68 4.10 6.14
CA LEU A 186 14.97 4.24 4.72
C LEU A 186 13.90 3.45 3.97
N TRP A 187 13.17 4.11 3.06
CA TRP A 187 12.12 3.45 2.29
C TRP A 187 12.63 3.03 0.93
N GLU A 188 13.12 3.99 0.14
CA GLU A 188 13.68 3.70 -1.17
C GLU A 188 15.09 4.27 -1.32
N LEU A 189 15.94 3.54 -2.02
CA LEU A 189 17.28 3.96 -2.43
C LEU A 189 17.60 3.29 -3.76
N TRP A 190 17.39 4.01 -4.86
CA TRP A 190 17.57 3.44 -6.18
C TRP A 190 18.15 4.44 -7.19
N TYR A 191 18.73 3.87 -8.24
CA TYR A 191 19.16 4.57 -9.44
C TYR A 191 18.40 4.05 -10.64
N GLN A 192 17.89 4.96 -11.46
CA GLN A 192 17.24 4.66 -12.73
C GLN A 192 18.04 5.27 -13.89
N GLN A 193 18.27 4.49 -14.95
CA GLN A 193 18.86 4.95 -16.18
C GLN A 193 17.89 4.78 -17.35
N SER A 194 17.61 5.86 -18.03
CA SER A 194 16.79 5.86 -19.24
C SER A 194 17.65 5.77 -20.51
N PHE A 195 17.16 5.02 -21.49
CA PHE A 195 17.78 4.76 -22.77
C PHE A 195 16.79 5.02 -23.91
N LEU A 196 17.28 5.09 -25.15
CA LEU A 196 16.45 5.17 -26.37
C LEU A 196 15.40 6.29 -26.32
N ASN A 197 15.82 7.49 -25.92
CA ASN A 197 14.93 8.65 -25.72
C ASN A 197 13.79 8.35 -24.73
N LYS A 198 14.15 7.81 -23.56
CA LYS A 198 13.24 7.43 -22.46
C LYS A 198 12.27 6.26 -22.80
N ARG A 199 12.40 5.60 -23.95
CA ARG A 199 11.55 4.45 -24.29
C ARG A 199 11.87 3.19 -23.48
N VAL A 200 13.08 3.07 -22.95
CA VAL A 200 13.49 1.98 -22.06
C VAL A 200 14.16 2.57 -20.84
N ASP A 201 13.83 2.10 -19.69
CA ASP A 201 14.54 2.43 -18.47
C ASP A 201 14.76 1.20 -17.58
N VAL A 202 15.85 1.26 -16.81
CA VAL A 202 16.25 0.23 -15.85
C VAL A 202 16.43 0.91 -14.51
N LYS A 203 15.75 0.42 -13.49
CA LYS A 203 15.83 0.87 -12.11
C LYS A 203 16.46 -0.23 -11.26
N ILE A 204 17.45 0.10 -10.43
CA ILE A 204 18.18 -0.83 -9.56
C ILE A 204 18.34 -0.24 -8.17
N GLY A 205 18.14 -1.05 -7.16
CA GLY A 205 18.28 -0.67 -5.75
C GLY A 205 17.11 -1.11 -4.91
N GLN A 206 16.95 -0.47 -3.76
CA GLN A 206 15.83 -0.69 -2.84
C GLN A 206 14.60 0.05 -3.36
N GLN A 207 13.53 -0.68 -3.67
CA GLN A 207 12.35 -0.17 -4.34
C GLN A 207 11.08 -0.70 -3.68
N SER A 208 10.02 0.10 -3.70
CA SER A 208 8.65 -0.31 -3.39
C SER A 208 7.90 -0.56 -4.70
N ILE A 209 7.38 -1.78 -4.90
CA ILE A 209 6.76 -2.15 -6.19
C ILE A 209 5.34 -1.62 -6.35
N ASP A 210 4.66 -1.27 -5.25
CA ASP A 210 3.33 -0.69 -5.23
C ASP A 210 3.23 0.69 -5.87
N GLN A 211 4.38 1.31 -6.17
CA GLN A 211 4.45 2.57 -6.90
C GLN A 211 4.29 2.40 -8.42
N GLU A 212 4.55 1.20 -8.96
CA GLU A 212 4.57 0.96 -10.41
C GLU A 212 3.67 -0.20 -10.84
N PHE A 213 3.66 -1.31 -10.07
CA PHE A 213 2.89 -2.52 -10.40
C PHE A 213 1.54 -2.54 -9.67
N ILE A 214 0.54 -3.14 -10.30
CA ILE A 214 -0.81 -3.33 -9.74
C ILE A 214 -1.55 -2.00 -9.48
N THR A 215 -0.99 -0.87 -9.83
CA THR A 215 -1.53 0.46 -9.55
C THR A 215 -2.78 0.77 -10.37
N SER A 216 -3.73 1.50 -9.77
CA SER A 216 -4.86 2.14 -10.44
C SER A 216 -4.90 3.62 -10.05
N THR A 217 -4.95 4.49 -11.04
CA THR A 217 -4.98 5.94 -10.83
C THR A 217 -6.22 6.39 -10.08
N ASN A 218 -7.37 5.79 -10.39
CA ASN A 218 -8.64 6.20 -9.77
C ASN A 218 -8.81 5.59 -8.37
N SER A 219 -8.21 4.43 -8.09
CA SER A 219 -8.27 3.82 -6.76
C SER A 219 -7.45 4.60 -5.72
N ALA A 220 -6.46 5.38 -6.15
CA ALA A 220 -5.60 6.17 -5.27
C ALA A 220 -6.34 7.27 -4.46
N LEU A 221 -7.59 7.61 -4.83
CA LEU A 221 -8.43 8.52 -4.04
C LEU A 221 -8.79 7.95 -2.67
N PHE A 222 -8.95 6.64 -2.55
CA PHE A 222 -9.54 5.98 -1.39
C PHE A 222 -8.54 5.80 -0.24
N VAL A 223 -9.06 5.80 0.99
CA VAL A 223 -8.25 5.76 2.23
C VAL A 223 -7.87 4.33 2.59
N ASN A 224 -8.79 3.37 2.38
CA ASN A 224 -8.56 1.97 2.72
C ASN A 224 -7.38 1.39 1.93
N THR A 225 -6.48 0.69 2.63
CA THR A 225 -5.24 0.10 2.07
C THR A 225 -5.47 -0.72 0.82
N MET A 226 -6.60 -1.44 0.75
CA MET A 226 -6.86 -2.39 -0.34
C MET A 226 -7.06 -1.71 -1.69
N PHE A 227 -7.28 -0.38 -1.73
CA PHE A 227 -7.32 0.41 -2.96
C PHE A 227 -5.91 0.84 -3.42
N GLY A 228 -4.96 0.96 -2.52
CA GLY A 228 -3.53 1.09 -2.81
C GLY A 228 -2.92 -0.28 -3.13
N TRP A 229 -2.36 -0.95 -2.10
CA TRP A 229 -1.84 -2.30 -2.21
C TRP A 229 -2.93 -3.33 -1.88
N PRO A 230 -3.36 -4.17 -2.85
CA PRO A 230 -4.53 -5.04 -2.68
C PRO A 230 -4.32 -6.15 -1.66
N ALA A 231 -5.44 -6.69 -1.17
CA ALA A 231 -5.45 -7.75 -0.17
C ALA A 231 -4.64 -9.00 -0.58
N LEU A 232 -4.76 -9.43 -1.85
CA LEU A 232 -4.12 -10.66 -2.27
C LEU A 232 -2.58 -10.58 -2.11
N PRO A 233 -1.83 -9.64 -2.71
CA PRO A 233 -0.40 -9.57 -2.47
C PRO A 233 -0.05 -9.20 -1.02
N SER A 234 -0.90 -8.42 -0.31
CA SER A 234 -0.68 -8.06 1.09
C SER A 234 -0.67 -9.27 2.03
N TYR A 235 -1.48 -10.30 1.76
CA TYR A 235 -1.59 -11.50 2.59
C TYR A 235 -0.80 -12.69 2.08
N ASP A 236 -0.57 -12.78 0.77
CA ASP A 236 -0.04 -13.98 0.13
C ASP A 236 1.44 -13.85 -0.22
N MET A 237 1.94 -12.64 -0.51
CA MET A 237 3.39 -12.45 -0.61
C MET A 237 4.04 -12.50 0.77
N PRO A 238 5.25 -13.08 0.92
CA PRO A 238 5.99 -13.03 2.18
C PRO A 238 6.11 -11.60 2.70
N SER A 239 5.75 -11.39 3.97
CA SER A 239 5.74 -10.08 4.64
C SER A 239 4.91 -8.99 3.94
N GLY A 240 3.96 -9.37 3.06
CA GLY A 240 3.14 -8.46 2.26
C GLY A 240 3.81 -7.96 0.98
N GLY A 241 4.99 -8.46 0.65
CA GLY A 241 5.80 -8.07 -0.49
C GLY A 241 6.55 -6.74 -0.30
N PRO A 242 7.37 -6.32 -1.27
CA PRO A 242 8.09 -5.04 -1.23
C PRO A 242 7.16 -3.87 -1.56
N ALA A 243 6.22 -3.60 -0.68
CA ALA A 243 5.22 -2.54 -0.74
C ALA A 243 5.15 -1.78 0.59
N TYR A 244 4.62 -0.54 0.58
CA TYR A 244 4.51 0.26 1.80
C TYR A 244 4.03 -0.58 3.01
N PRO A 245 4.67 -0.49 4.18
CA PRO A 245 5.81 0.36 4.56
C PRO A 245 7.18 -0.25 4.25
N LEU A 246 7.21 -1.39 3.56
CA LEU A 246 8.42 -2.10 3.19
C LEU A 246 8.85 -1.78 1.75
N SER A 247 10.05 -2.16 1.44
CA SER A 247 10.68 -2.09 0.13
C SER A 247 11.78 -3.14 0.08
N ASP A 248 12.26 -3.50 -1.09
CA ASP A 248 13.31 -4.50 -1.20
C ASP A 248 14.29 -4.23 -2.33
N LEU A 249 15.43 -4.93 -2.28
CA LEU A 249 16.43 -4.87 -3.33
C LEU A 249 15.92 -5.57 -4.59
N GLY A 250 16.08 -4.90 -5.72
CA GLY A 250 15.68 -5.48 -6.98
C GLY A 250 16.12 -4.68 -8.20
N VAL A 251 15.75 -5.23 -9.34
CA VAL A 251 15.94 -4.62 -10.65
C VAL A 251 14.60 -4.63 -11.37
N ARG A 252 14.19 -3.48 -11.86
CA ARG A 252 13.01 -3.31 -12.71
C ARG A 252 13.43 -2.77 -14.07
N VAL A 253 12.88 -3.35 -15.14
CA VAL A 253 12.98 -2.87 -16.51
C VAL A 253 11.61 -2.43 -16.99
N ARG A 254 11.50 -1.26 -17.59
CA ARG A 254 10.33 -0.75 -18.29
C ARG A 254 10.67 -0.51 -19.74
N GLY A 255 9.77 -0.87 -20.63
CA GLY A 255 9.93 -0.64 -22.07
C GLY A 255 8.63 -0.19 -22.71
N GLN A 256 8.62 0.97 -23.35
CA GLN A 256 7.52 1.43 -24.20
C GLN A 256 7.64 0.76 -25.57
N ILE A 257 6.79 -0.24 -25.80
CA ILE A 257 6.81 -1.04 -27.05
C ILE A 257 6.19 -0.24 -28.20
N THR A 258 5.03 0.38 -27.93
CA THR A 258 4.34 1.32 -28.83
C THR A 258 3.90 2.55 -28.02
N PRO A 259 3.42 3.63 -28.65
CA PRO A 259 2.85 4.76 -27.90
C PRO A 259 1.73 4.37 -26.91
N SER A 260 1.01 3.27 -27.19
CA SER A 260 -0.09 2.79 -26.34
C SER A 260 0.27 1.57 -25.50
N LEU A 261 1.40 0.91 -25.71
CA LEU A 261 1.74 -0.34 -25.04
C LEU A 261 3.08 -0.22 -24.32
N THR A 262 3.06 -0.40 -23.02
CA THR A 262 4.24 -0.45 -22.16
C THR A 262 4.33 -1.82 -21.47
N ALA A 263 5.53 -2.35 -21.31
CA ALA A 263 5.81 -3.56 -20.55
C ALA A 263 6.74 -3.24 -19.38
N LEU A 264 6.43 -3.80 -18.21
CA LEU A 264 7.28 -3.76 -17.04
C LEU A 264 7.64 -5.19 -16.62
N ALA A 265 8.88 -5.38 -16.17
CA ALA A 265 9.33 -6.63 -15.55
C ALA A 265 10.29 -6.30 -14.40
N GLY A 266 10.17 -7.05 -13.30
CA GLY A 266 11.00 -6.84 -12.13
C GLY A 266 11.41 -8.16 -11.48
N VAL A 267 12.58 -8.14 -10.85
CA VAL A 267 13.12 -9.23 -10.02
C VAL A 267 13.57 -8.60 -8.71
N PHE A 268 13.05 -9.10 -7.60
CA PHE A 268 13.27 -8.57 -6.25
C PHE A 268 13.63 -9.69 -5.28
N ASP A 269 14.17 -9.35 -4.12
CA ASP A 269 14.22 -10.30 -3.01
C ASP A 269 12.79 -10.82 -2.72
N GLY A 270 12.72 -12.06 -2.27
CA GLY A 270 11.44 -12.75 -2.10
C GLY A 270 10.71 -12.44 -0.80
N ASP A 271 11.39 -11.82 0.18
CA ASP A 271 10.81 -11.50 1.49
C ASP A 271 11.49 -10.28 2.11
N PRO A 272 10.86 -9.10 2.08
CA PRO A 272 11.46 -7.85 2.53
C PRO A 272 11.78 -7.78 4.04
N LEU A 273 11.23 -8.65 4.86
CA LEU A 273 11.62 -8.77 6.26
C LEU A 273 12.67 -9.87 6.47
N GLY A 274 12.61 -10.93 5.70
CA GLY A 274 13.49 -12.08 5.85
C GLY A 274 13.44 -12.65 7.28
N ASN A 275 14.61 -12.72 7.92
CA ASN A 275 14.70 -13.17 9.31
C ASN A 275 14.61 -12.03 10.35
N ASN A 276 14.39 -10.79 9.91
CA ASN A 276 14.26 -9.62 10.79
C ASN A 276 12.79 -9.21 10.92
N PRO A 277 12.11 -9.52 12.04
CA PRO A 277 10.66 -9.36 12.15
C PRO A 277 10.16 -7.90 12.07
N ASN A 278 11.05 -6.92 12.12
CA ASN A 278 10.65 -5.51 12.13
C ASN A 278 11.29 -4.66 11.04
N ASN A 279 12.52 -4.94 10.64
CA ASN A 279 13.32 -4.10 9.74
C ASN A 279 13.05 -2.58 9.88
N LYS A 280 13.00 -2.07 11.12
CA LYS A 280 12.55 -0.70 11.42
C LYS A 280 13.42 0.38 10.76
N SER A 281 14.69 0.08 10.51
CA SER A 281 15.60 0.99 9.81
C SER A 281 15.43 0.98 8.28
N GLY A 282 14.79 -0.04 7.72
CA GLY A 282 14.70 -0.25 6.26
C GLY A 282 16.05 -0.57 5.60
N THR A 283 17.08 -0.97 6.38
CA THR A 283 18.44 -1.21 5.88
C THR A 283 18.91 -2.65 6.06
N ASN A 284 18.01 -3.55 6.44
CA ASN A 284 18.32 -4.95 6.59
C ASN A 284 17.88 -5.70 5.34
N PHE A 285 18.84 -6.18 4.57
CA PHE A 285 18.60 -6.90 3.32
C PHE A 285 18.90 -8.39 3.53
N ASN A 286 18.05 -9.25 2.98
CA ASN A 286 18.18 -10.70 3.07
C ASN A 286 17.89 -11.33 1.72
N LEU A 287 18.92 -11.70 1.00
CA LEU A 287 18.83 -12.31 -0.32
C LEU A 287 18.71 -13.86 -0.29
N HIS A 288 18.23 -14.44 0.83
CA HIS A 288 18.22 -15.89 1.02
C HIS A 288 16.82 -16.54 1.04
N ASN A 289 15.75 -15.73 1.10
CA ASN A 289 14.38 -16.20 1.30
C ASN A 289 13.56 -16.32 0.01
N GLY A 290 14.18 -16.63 -1.08
CA GLY A 290 13.52 -16.74 -2.38
C GLY A 290 13.72 -15.51 -3.25
N THR A 291 13.01 -15.48 -4.35
CA THR A 291 13.06 -14.39 -5.35
C THR A 291 11.66 -14.13 -5.86
N LEU A 292 11.27 -12.87 -5.87
CA LEU A 292 10.02 -12.41 -6.46
C LEU A 292 10.27 -11.95 -7.90
N PHE A 293 9.52 -12.52 -8.84
CA PHE A 293 9.41 -12.08 -10.23
C PHE A 293 8.05 -11.47 -10.45
N ILE A 294 7.99 -10.31 -11.11
CA ILE A 294 6.74 -9.64 -11.45
C ILE A 294 6.81 -9.09 -12.86
N GLY A 295 5.71 -9.20 -13.60
CA GLY A 295 5.58 -8.67 -14.94
C GLY A 295 4.21 -8.06 -15.17
N GLU A 296 4.15 -6.95 -15.92
CA GLU A 296 2.92 -6.23 -16.21
C GLU A 296 2.96 -5.66 -17.63
N LEU A 297 1.86 -5.82 -18.38
CA LEU A 297 1.60 -5.13 -19.64
C LEU A 297 0.55 -4.06 -19.39
N GLN A 298 0.83 -2.84 -19.82
CA GLN A 298 -0.05 -1.68 -19.71
C GLN A 298 -0.46 -1.19 -21.11
N TYR A 299 -1.76 -1.10 -21.35
CA TYR A 299 -2.34 -0.61 -22.60
C TYR A 299 -3.14 0.66 -22.33
N ALA A 300 -2.66 1.77 -22.86
CA ALA A 300 -3.27 3.09 -22.72
C ALA A 300 -3.98 3.48 -24.01
N ILE A 301 -5.23 3.92 -23.89
CA ILE A 301 -6.05 4.37 -25.03
C ILE A 301 -6.42 5.84 -24.87
N ASN A 302 -6.51 6.55 -26.00
CA ASN A 302 -7.00 7.93 -26.08
C ASN A 302 -6.30 8.88 -25.08
N GLN A 303 -5.02 8.63 -24.82
CA GLN A 303 -4.25 9.54 -23.95
C GLN A 303 -4.03 10.86 -24.68
N PRO A 304 -4.13 12.01 -24.00
CA PRO A 304 -3.80 13.28 -24.58
C PRO A 304 -2.32 13.34 -24.96
N ALA A 305 -1.96 14.07 -25.99
CA ALA A 305 -0.57 14.40 -26.26
C ALA A 305 -0.02 15.38 -25.21
N ASP A 306 1.31 15.50 -25.11
CA ASP A 306 1.96 16.40 -24.16
C ASP A 306 1.44 17.82 -24.27
N GLY A 307 0.89 18.36 -23.18
CA GLY A 307 0.34 19.70 -23.10
C GLY A 307 -1.05 19.86 -23.72
N GLU A 308 -1.69 18.78 -24.21
CA GLU A 308 -3.07 18.80 -24.68
C GLU A 308 -4.04 18.46 -23.56
N MET A 309 -5.18 19.17 -23.51
CA MET A 309 -6.26 18.78 -22.62
C MET A 309 -6.93 17.50 -23.11
N VAL A 310 -7.39 16.68 -22.19
CA VAL A 310 -8.08 15.41 -22.49
C VAL A 310 -9.28 15.68 -23.41
N GLY A 311 -9.30 15.04 -24.58
CA GLY A 311 -10.38 15.17 -25.55
C GLY A 311 -10.23 16.29 -26.58
N ALA A 312 -9.18 17.11 -26.53
CA ALA A 312 -8.94 18.20 -27.50
C ALA A 312 -8.73 17.71 -28.93
N GLY A 313 -8.23 16.47 -29.12
CA GLY A 313 -7.93 15.87 -30.43
C GLY A 313 -9.07 15.11 -31.11
N GLY A 314 -10.32 15.16 -30.58
CA GLY A 314 -11.44 14.39 -31.16
C GLY A 314 -11.34 12.87 -30.93
N GLY A 315 -10.42 12.40 -30.09
CA GLY A 315 -10.30 11.02 -29.61
C GLY A 315 -11.36 10.68 -28.57
N GLY A 316 -11.54 9.40 -28.28
CA GLY A 316 -12.40 8.92 -27.21
C GLY A 316 -11.88 9.31 -25.83
N LEU A 317 -12.65 8.95 -24.77
CA LEU A 317 -12.24 9.18 -23.40
C LEU A 317 -11.03 8.28 -23.01
N PRO A 318 -10.06 8.79 -22.25
CA PRO A 318 -8.84 8.06 -21.90
C PRO A 318 -9.11 6.89 -20.98
N GLY A 319 -8.35 5.83 -21.17
CA GLY A 319 -8.36 4.65 -20.31
C GLY A 319 -7.00 3.96 -20.28
N THR A 320 -6.74 3.20 -19.21
CA THR A 320 -5.56 2.36 -19.05
C THR A 320 -5.97 0.98 -18.56
N TYR A 321 -5.48 -0.05 -19.23
CA TYR A 321 -5.75 -1.45 -18.91
C TYR A 321 -4.44 -2.18 -18.67
N LYS A 322 -4.36 -2.96 -17.60
CA LYS A 322 -3.15 -3.67 -17.23
C LYS A 322 -3.45 -5.15 -17.03
N LEU A 323 -2.52 -5.98 -17.46
CA LEU A 323 -2.50 -7.41 -17.17
C LEU A 323 -1.13 -7.76 -16.62
N GLY A 324 -1.10 -8.47 -15.52
CA GLY A 324 0.15 -8.83 -14.90
C GLY A 324 0.09 -10.14 -14.13
N LEU A 325 1.26 -10.57 -13.73
CA LEU A 325 1.47 -11.75 -12.90
C LEU A 325 2.67 -11.52 -11.99
N TRP A 326 2.70 -12.22 -10.85
CA TRP A 326 3.89 -12.38 -10.05
C TRP A 326 4.11 -13.85 -9.70
N TYR A 327 5.35 -14.20 -9.43
CA TYR A 327 5.79 -15.50 -8.97
C TYR A 327 6.90 -15.35 -7.93
N ASN A 328 6.76 -16.01 -6.79
CA ASN A 328 7.79 -16.12 -5.77
C ASN A 328 8.26 -17.56 -5.68
N ASN A 329 9.55 -17.80 -5.80
CA ASN A 329 10.12 -19.16 -5.81
C ASN A 329 10.42 -19.73 -4.41
N GLY A 330 9.98 -19.06 -3.35
CA GLY A 330 10.11 -19.49 -1.96
C GLY A 330 9.32 -20.76 -1.62
N SER A 331 9.25 -21.04 -0.34
CA SER A 331 8.50 -22.18 0.22
C SER A 331 7.29 -21.70 0.98
N PHE A 332 6.13 -22.29 0.72
CA PHE A 332 4.83 -21.88 1.25
C PHE A 332 4.13 -23.05 1.93
N ALA A 333 3.69 -22.84 3.16
CA ALA A 333 2.98 -23.85 3.92
C ALA A 333 1.54 -24.03 3.42
N ASP A 334 1.09 -25.27 3.28
CA ASP A 334 -0.31 -25.59 3.03
C ASP A 334 -1.19 -25.04 4.18
N GLN A 335 -2.31 -24.42 3.84
CA GLN A 335 -3.19 -23.77 4.81
C GLN A 335 -4.11 -24.76 5.56
N ARG A 336 -4.10 -26.07 5.18
CA ARG A 336 -4.99 -27.07 5.76
C ARG A 336 -4.31 -28.41 6.06
N LEU A 337 -3.47 -28.89 5.15
CA LEU A 337 -2.96 -30.25 5.19
C LEU A 337 -1.55 -30.32 5.82
N ASP A 338 -1.33 -31.36 6.61
CA ASP A 338 0.00 -31.71 7.10
C ASP A 338 0.81 -32.51 6.06
N ASN A 339 2.07 -32.79 6.36
CA ASN A 339 2.99 -33.50 5.49
C ASN A 339 2.62 -34.98 5.22
N THR A 340 1.56 -35.47 5.85
CA THR A 340 0.98 -36.81 5.62
C THR A 340 -0.35 -36.76 4.86
N GLY A 341 -0.87 -35.53 4.59
CA GLY A 341 -2.15 -35.31 3.94
C GLY A 341 -3.35 -35.28 4.87
N LEU A 342 -3.14 -35.32 6.20
CA LEU A 342 -4.20 -35.12 7.18
C LEU A 342 -4.45 -33.61 7.37
N SER A 343 -5.68 -33.27 7.78
CA SER A 343 -5.96 -31.90 8.23
C SER A 343 -5.10 -31.54 9.45
N LEU A 344 -4.55 -30.34 9.48
CA LEU A 344 -3.83 -29.79 10.64
C LEU A 344 -4.69 -29.70 11.90
N ALA A 345 -6.03 -29.67 11.75
CA ALA A 345 -6.98 -29.74 12.87
C ALA A 345 -7.20 -31.15 13.39
N ASN A 346 -6.80 -32.20 12.64
CA ASN A 346 -7.00 -33.58 13.06
C ASN A 346 -6.09 -33.91 14.26
N PRO A 347 -6.61 -34.51 15.36
CA PRO A 347 -5.79 -34.90 16.51
C PRO A 347 -4.63 -35.86 16.18
N ALA A 348 -4.70 -36.59 15.07
CA ALA A 348 -3.65 -37.48 14.59
C ALA A 348 -2.66 -36.80 13.63
N SER A 349 -2.82 -35.50 13.34
CA SER A 349 -1.92 -34.73 12.47
C SER A 349 -0.52 -34.64 13.07
N THR A 350 0.49 -34.61 12.21
CA THR A 350 1.88 -34.34 12.61
C THR A 350 2.09 -32.91 13.09
N GLY A 351 1.16 -32.00 12.79
CA GLY A 351 1.27 -30.56 13.07
C GLY A 351 2.26 -29.82 12.17
N VAL A 352 2.91 -30.52 11.21
CA VAL A 352 3.84 -29.93 10.24
C VAL A 352 3.12 -29.80 8.92
N ALA A 353 2.86 -28.58 8.48
CA ALA A 353 2.17 -28.33 7.22
C ALA A 353 2.91 -28.91 6.01
N GLN A 354 2.19 -29.38 5.04
CA GLN A 354 2.73 -29.71 3.71
C GLN A 354 3.38 -28.48 3.11
N ASN A 355 4.52 -28.64 2.45
CA ASN A 355 5.22 -27.54 1.84
C ASN A 355 5.00 -27.50 0.32
N HIS A 356 4.68 -26.32 -0.19
CA HIS A 356 4.60 -26.01 -1.61
C HIS A 356 5.81 -25.20 -2.05
N HIS A 357 6.37 -25.54 -3.20
CA HIS A 357 7.42 -24.75 -3.82
C HIS A 357 6.84 -23.73 -4.78
N GLY A 358 7.13 -22.46 -4.50
CA GLY A 358 6.65 -21.33 -5.28
C GLY A 358 5.19 -20.97 -5.01
N ASP A 359 4.90 -19.70 -5.23
CA ASP A 359 3.57 -19.15 -5.23
C ASP A 359 3.40 -18.12 -6.35
N TYR A 360 2.16 -17.88 -6.81
CA TYR A 360 1.90 -17.00 -7.95
C TYR A 360 0.49 -16.44 -7.93
N SER A 361 0.35 -15.31 -8.62
CA SER A 361 -0.96 -14.71 -8.89
C SER A 361 -1.01 -14.08 -10.28
N PHE A 362 -2.22 -14.03 -10.83
CA PHE A 362 -2.55 -13.22 -12.01
C PHE A 362 -3.46 -12.07 -11.59
N TYR A 363 -3.30 -10.92 -12.26
CA TYR A 363 -4.13 -9.76 -12.01
C TYR A 363 -4.46 -8.98 -13.28
N ALA A 364 -5.59 -8.26 -13.22
CA ALA A 364 -5.98 -7.29 -14.21
C ALA A 364 -6.43 -6.00 -13.52
N VAL A 365 -6.11 -4.86 -14.13
CA VAL A 365 -6.52 -3.52 -13.69
C VAL A 365 -7.10 -2.78 -14.88
N ALA A 366 -8.17 -2.03 -14.64
CA ALA A 366 -8.79 -1.14 -15.61
C ALA A 366 -9.10 0.20 -14.96
N ASP A 367 -8.66 1.28 -15.57
CA ASP A 367 -9.04 2.66 -15.28
C ASP A 367 -9.65 3.25 -16.55
N GLN A 368 -10.86 3.79 -16.47
CA GLN A 368 -11.55 4.35 -17.62
C GLN A 368 -12.31 5.62 -17.26
N MET A 369 -12.04 6.72 -17.94
CA MET A 369 -12.95 7.85 -17.96
C MET A 369 -14.17 7.49 -18.78
N ILE A 370 -15.38 7.62 -18.20
CA ILE A 370 -16.63 7.24 -18.85
C ILE A 370 -17.51 8.43 -19.21
N TRP A 371 -17.21 9.59 -18.66
CA TRP A 371 -17.95 10.80 -18.95
C TRP A 371 -17.11 12.04 -18.66
N ARG A 372 -17.15 13.02 -19.57
CA ARG A 372 -16.60 14.35 -19.44
C ARG A 372 -17.47 15.30 -20.27
N PRO A 373 -18.21 16.22 -19.63
CA PRO A 373 -19.18 17.04 -20.33
C PRO A 373 -18.53 18.12 -21.21
N ASP A 374 -17.39 18.64 -20.77
CA ASP A 374 -16.64 19.70 -21.44
C ASP A 374 -15.13 19.35 -21.46
N PRO A 375 -14.49 19.32 -22.64
CA PRO A 375 -13.05 19.09 -22.75
C PRO A 375 -12.19 20.14 -22.03
N ASP A 376 -12.72 21.36 -21.89
CA ASP A 376 -12.01 22.49 -21.28
C ASP A 376 -12.19 22.57 -19.76
N GLU A 377 -13.05 21.69 -19.17
CA GLU A 377 -13.27 21.60 -17.74
C GLU A 377 -12.70 20.31 -17.14
N PRO A 378 -12.19 20.35 -15.88
CA PRO A 378 -11.65 19.15 -15.20
C PRO A 378 -12.72 18.16 -14.78
N ARG A 379 -14.03 18.53 -14.85
CA ARG A 379 -15.13 17.68 -14.44
C ARG A 379 -15.20 16.39 -15.26
N SER A 380 -15.07 15.25 -14.56
CA SER A 380 -15.13 13.95 -15.23
C SER A 380 -15.59 12.85 -14.28
N LEU A 381 -16.24 11.83 -14.83
CA LEU A 381 -16.59 10.60 -14.13
C LEU A 381 -15.68 9.48 -14.62
N ASN A 382 -15.00 8.85 -13.68
CA ASN A 382 -14.05 7.79 -13.92
C ASN A 382 -14.48 6.54 -13.18
N VAL A 383 -14.20 5.38 -13.75
CA VAL A 383 -14.40 4.08 -13.11
C VAL A 383 -13.09 3.32 -13.08
N PHE A 384 -12.92 2.49 -12.07
CA PHE A 384 -11.83 1.54 -12.02
C PHE A 384 -12.31 0.18 -11.58
N ALA A 385 -11.59 -0.85 -12.02
CA ALA A 385 -11.77 -2.22 -11.58
C ALA A 385 -10.40 -2.89 -11.47
N ARG A 386 -10.23 -3.72 -10.43
CA ARG A 386 -9.05 -4.57 -10.26
C ARG A 386 -9.50 -5.94 -9.76
N VAL A 387 -8.94 -7.00 -10.33
CA VAL A 387 -9.22 -8.38 -9.94
C VAL A 387 -7.93 -9.18 -9.92
N MET A 388 -7.79 -10.07 -8.94
CA MET A 388 -6.62 -10.90 -8.73
C MET A 388 -7.03 -12.30 -8.28
N GLY A 389 -6.20 -13.29 -8.60
CA GLY A 389 -6.42 -14.67 -8.18
C GLY A 389 -5.12 -15.41 -7.90
N ALA A 390 -5.10 -16.24 -6.86
CA ALA A 390 -3.98 -17.07 -6.43
C ALA A 390 -4.44 -18.47 -6.00
N PRO A 391 -3.53 -19.47 -5.93
CA PRO A 391 -3.84 -20.79 -5.40
C PRO A 391 -4.37 -20.72 -3.97
N GLY A 392 -5.50 -21.36 -3.68
CA GLY A 392 -6.12 -21.31 -2.34
C GLY A 392 -5.64 -22.41 -1.39
N ASP A 393 -4.65 -23.24 -1.79
CA ASP A 393 -4.06 -24.29 -0.98
C ASP A 393 -2.96 -23.77 -0.03
N ARG A 394 -2.21 -22.76 -0.48
CA ARG A 394 -1.08 -22.14 0.25
C ARG A 394 -1.33 -20.69 0.65
N ASN A 395 -2.39 -20.09 0.17
CA ASN A 395 -2.72 -18.69 0.35
C ASN A 395 -3.94 -18.46 1.22
N LEU A 396 -3.88 -17.41 2.05
CA LEU A 396 -5.04 -16.97 2.85
C LEU A 396 -6.13 -16.42 1.94
N VAL A 397 -5.74 -15.66 0.92
CA VAL A 397 -6.65 -15.00 -0.02
C VAL A 397 -6.57 -15.69 -1.37
N SER A 398 -7.68 -16.21 -1.88
CA SER A 398 -7.73 -16.84 -3.21
C SER A 398 -8.20 -15.91 -4.32
N VAL A 399 -9.00 -14.89 -3.98
CA VAL A 399 -9.46 -13.86 -4.91
C VAL A 399 -9.56 -12.54 -4.17
N ALA A 400 -9.07 -11.47 -4.78
CA ALA A 400 -9.32 -10.10 -4.36
C ALA A 400 -9.86 -9.28 -5.55
N ALA A 401 -10.81 -8.39 -5.28
CA ALA A 401 -11.36 -7.49 -6.28
C ALA A 401 -11.65 -6.11 -5.71
N ASN A 402 -11.43 -5.07 -6.52
CA ASN A 402 -11.82 -3.70 -6.21
C ASN A 402 -12.63 -3.15 -7.39
N LEU A 403 -13.61 -2.33 -7.08
CA LEU A 403 -14.43 -1.61 -8.07
C LEU A 403 -14.82 -0.26 -7.49
N GLY A 404 -14.72 0.80 -8.29
CA GLY A 404 -15.12 2.11 -7.80
C GLY A 404 -15.39 3.12 -8.90
N VAL A 405 -15.99 4.23 -8.46
CA VAL A 405 -16.35 5.37 -9.27
C VAL A 405 -15.79 6.63 -8.61
N VAL A 406 -15.16 7.48 -9.41
CA VAL A 406 -14.56 8.76 -8.98
C VAL A 406 -15.12 9.89 -9.83
N LEU A 407 -15.73 10.86 -9.19
CA LEU A 407 -16.17 12.12 -9.77
C LEU A 407 -15.14 13.20 -9.44
N LYS A 408 -14.43 13.71 -10.44
CA LYS A 408 -13.55 14.87 -10.32
C LYS A 408 -14.31 16.16 -10.51
N ALA A 409 -13.87 17.22 -9.85
CA ALA A 409 -14.50 18.54 -9.87
C ALA A 409 -16.04 18.46 -9.66
N PRO A 410 -16.53 17.87 -8.53
CA PRO A 410 -17.95 17.58 -8.34
C PRO A 410 -18.80 18.84 -8.29
N PHE A 411 -18.25 19.98 -7.89
CA PHE A 411 -18.94 21.24 -7.75
C PHE A 411 -18.26 22.36 -8.54
N ALA A 412 -19.05 23.33 -9.02
CA ALA A 412 -18.52 24.51 -9.71
C ALA A 412 -17.57 25.31 -8.81
N GLY A 413 -16.41 25.71 -9.35
CA GLY A 413 -15.34 26.40 -8.62
C GLY A 413 -14.55 25.51 -7.64
N ARG A 414 -14.72 24.17 -7.75
CA ARG A 414 -14.01 23.17 -6.96
C ARG A 414 -13.29 22.17 -7.86
N ASP A 415 -12.44 22.69 -8.73
CA ASP A 415 -11.83 21.95 -9.84
C ASP A 415 -10.84 20.87 -9.37
N ASN A 416 -10.25 21.05 -8.19
CA ASN A 416 -9.27 20.14 -7.62
C ASN A 416 -9.87 19.18 -6.56
N ASP A 417 -11.18 19.23 -6.34
CA ASP A 417 -11.85 18.30 -5.44
C ASP A 417 -12.19 16.99 -6.15
N SER A 418 -12.29 15.94 -5.36
CA SER A 418 -12.70 14.61 -5.85
C SER A 418 -13.64 13.94 -4.86
N ALA A 419 -14.63 13.22 -5.37
CA ALA A 419 -15.54 12.39 -4.60
C ALA A 419 -15.52 10.96 -5.15
N GLY A 420 -15.62 9.96 -4.30
CA GLY A 420 -15.63 8.57 -4.75
C GLY A 420 -16.44 7.64 -3.88
N ILE A 421 -16.91 6.56 -4.50
CA ILE A 421 -17.50 5.41 -3.81
C ILE A 421 -16.85 4.16 -4.42
N ALA A 422 -16.35 3.27 -3.56
CA ALA A 422 -15.70 2.06 -4.00
C ALA A 422 -15.97 0.88 -3.07
N LEU A 423 -15.80 -0.32 -3.61
CA LEU A 423 -15.98 -1.59 -2.95
C LEU A 423 -14.72 -2.43 -3.11
N THR A 424 -14.28 -3.06 -2.03
CA THR A 424 -13.26 -4.10 -2.03
C THR A 424 -13.86 -5.42 -1.55
N TYR A 425 -13.48 -6.51 -2.21
CA TYR A 425 -13.92 -7.87 -1.91
C TYR A 425 -12.71 -8.79 -1.74
N ILE A 426 -12.71 -9.57 -0.68
CA ILE A 426 -11.68 -10.57 -0.36
C ILE A 426 -12.36 -11.92 -0.20
N LYS A 427 -11.89 -12.94 -0.91
CA LYS A 427 -12.32 -14.34 -0.76
C LYS A 427 -11.21 -15.16 -0.15
N ILE A 428 -11.51 -15.85 0.92
CA ILE A 428 -10.58 -16.74 1.62
C ILE A 428 -10.27 -17.98 0.77
N GLY A 429 -9.03 -18.46 0.87
CA GLY A 429 -8.58 -19.70 0.22
C GLY A 429 -9.36 -20.92 0.70
N ASN A 430 -9.58 -21.86 -0.20
CA ASN A 430 -10.38 -23.05 0.09
C ASN A 430 -9.74 -23.94 1.17
N HIS A 431 -8.41 -23.98 1.28
CA HIS A 431 -7.74 -24.75 2.35
C HIS A 431 -7.92 -24.04 3.70
N THR A 432 -7.76 -22.72 3.78
CA THR A 432 -8.04 -21.98 5.02
C THR A 432 -9.49 -22.17 5.47
N ASN A 433 -10.46 -22.03 4.54
CA ASN A 433 -11.87 -22.29 4.84
C ASN A 433 -12.10 -23.74 5.28
N GLY A 434 -11.48 -24.71 4.62
CA GLY A 434 -11.54 -26.12 4.96
C GLY A 434 -10.93 -26.43 6.33
N LEU A 435 -9.80 -25.79 6.68
CA LEU A 435 -9.20 -25.92 8.02
C LEU A 435 -10.14 -25.38 9.12
N ASP A 436 -10.82 -24.27 8.88
CA ASP A 436 -11.80 -23.72 9.82
C ASP A 436 -12.99 -24.68 10.02
N GLN A 437 -13.48 -25.32 8.94
CA GLN A 437 -14.51 -26.36 9.02
C GLN A 437 -14.04 -27.60 9.79
N ASP A 438 -12.79 -28.01 9.58
CA ASP A 438 -12.19 -29.14 10.31
C ASP A 438 -12.05 -28.80 11.81
N ASN A 439 -11.61 -27.57 12.13
CA ASN A 439 -11.54 -27.09 13.51
C ASN A 439 -12.94 -27.09 14.17
N LEU A 440 -13.98 -26.64 13.46
CA LEU A 440 -15.36 -26.70 13.94
C LEU A 440 -15.79 -28.15 14.23
N ALA A 441 -15.44 -29.09 13.33
CA ALA A 441 -15.80 -30.50 13.47
C ALA A 441 -15.05 -31.20 14.64
N PHE A 442 -13.76 -30.89 14.81
CA PHE A 442 -12.93 -31.54 15.84
C PHE A 442 -13.02 -30.87 17.22
N SER A 443 -13.35 -29.58 17.31
CA SER A 443 -13.40 -28.86 18.59
C SER A 443 -14.61 -29.23 19.44
N GLY A 444 -15.69 -29.71 18.82
CA GLY A 444 -16.96 -30.02 19.49
C GLY A 444 -17.68 -28.75 20.00
N GLY A 445 -17.24 -27.56 19.68
CA GLY A 445 -17.79 -26.27 20.10
C GLY A 445 -17.90 -25.28 18.93
N PRO A 446 -18.38 -24.06 19.15
CA PRO A 446 -18.46 -23.05 18.12
C PRO A 446 -17.08 -22.67 17.61
N TYR A 447 -16.94 -22.52 16.29
CA TYR A 447 -15.74 -22.06 15.61
C TYR A 447 -16.13 -21.29 14.35
N GLY A 448 -15.61 -20.07 14.16
CA GLY A 448 -15.90 -19.25 12.99
C GLY A 448 -15.24 -19.82 11.74
N VAL A 449 -16.00 -19.96 10.68
CA VAL A 449 -15.50 -20.42 9.37
C VAL A 449 -15.34 -19.22 8.47
N ARG A 450 -14.08 -18.88 8.12
CA ARG A 450 -13.78 -17.74 7.25
C ARG A 450 -14.24 -18.01 5.82
N THR A 451 -14.86 -17.01 5.23
CA THR A 451 -15.40 -17.09 3.86
C THR A 451 -14.94 -15.94 2.97
N SER A 452 -15.45 -14.75 3.23
CA SER A 452 -15.13 -13.54 2.47
C SER A 452 -15.38 -12.30 3.30
N GLU A 453 -14.72 -11.21 2.99
CA GLU A 453 -14.94 -9.89 3.58
C GLU A 453 -15.17 -8.87 2.47
N THR A 454 -16.04 -7.89 2.72
CA THR A 454 -16.35 -6.82 1.76
C THR A 454 -16.37 -5.49 2.48
N THR A 455 -15.64 -4.48 1.97
CA THR A 455 -15.70 -3.13 2.49
C THR A 455 -16.22 -2.18 1.42
N LEU A 456 -17.21 -1.38 1.78
CA LEU A 456 -17.70 -0.23 0.99
C LEU A 456 -17.11 1.03 1.61
N GLU A 457 -16.50 1.86 0.77
CA GLU A 457 -15.95 3.17 1.16
C GLU A 457 -16.60 4.28 0.36
N ALA A 458 -16.85 5.40 1.02
CA ALA A 458 -17.25 6.66 0.41
C ALA A 458 -16.35 7.77 0.94
N THR A 459 -15.75 8.54 0.03
CA THR A 459 -14.77 9.55 0.40
C THR A 459 -14.97 10.85 -0.39
N TYR A 460 -14.59 11.98 0.23
CA TYR A 460 -14.55 13.29 -0.40
C TYR A 460 -13.24 13.99 -0.04
N GLN A 461 -12.43 14.28 -1.05
CA GLN A 461 -11.19 15.02 -0.93
C GLN A 461 -11.41 16.48 -1.31
N TYR A 462 -11.18 17.37 -0.36
CA TYR A 462 -11.31 18.81 -0.47
C TYR A 462 -9.95 19.46 -0.57
N GLN A 463 -9.65 20.11 -1.70
CA GLN A 463 -8.42 20.89 -1.86
C GLN A 463 -8.60 22.25 -1.21
N VAL A 464 -7.97 22.48 -0.06
CA VAL A 464 -8.02 23.77 0.66
C VAL A 464 -7.20 24.83 -0.09
N ASN A 465 -5.99 24.47 -0.48
CA ASN A 465 -5.08 25.25 -1.30
C ASN A 465 -4.02 24.29 -1.93
N PRO A 466 -3.08 24.74 -2.78
CA PRO A 466 -2.19 23.82 -3.50
C PRO A 466 -1.37 22.86 -2.63
N TRP A 467 -1.06 23.22 -1.39
CA TRP A 467 -0.25 22.42 -0.47
C TRP A 467 -1.05 21.75 0.66
N TRP A 468 -2.39 21.96 0.74
CA TRP A 468 -3.20 21.42 1.83
C TRP A 468 -4.50 20.80 1.33
N GLN A 469 -4.70 19.54 1.67
CA GLN A 469 -5.92 18.77 1.40
C GLN A 469 -6.54 18.29 2.72
N LEU A 470 -7.87 18.25 2.74
CA LEU A 470 -8.67 17.57 3.75
C LEU A 470 -9.49 16.48 3.06
N GLN A 471 -9.67 15.35 3.73
CA GLN A 471 -10.44 14.24 3.18
C GLN A 471 -11.34 13.65 4.26
N ALA A 472 -12.66 13.67 4.02
CA ALA A 472 -13.63 12.97 4.83
C ALA A 472 -13.85 11.57 4.27
N ASP A 473 -13.94 10.58 5.16
CA ASP A 473 -14.04 9.18 4.81
C ASP A 473 -15.08 8.44 5.64
N ALA A 474 -15.72 7.44 5.03
CA ALA A 474 -16.65 6.53 5.69
C ALA A 474 -16.55 5.13 5.10
N GLN A 475 -16.32 4.13 5.94
CA GLN A 475 -16.13 2.73 5.55
C GLN A 475 -17.10 1.82 6.29
N TYR A 476 -17.75 0.91 5.57
CA TYR A 476 -18.57 -0.12 6.15
C TYR A 476 -18.09 -1.50 5.72
N THR A 477 -17.66 -2.33 6.69
CA THR A 477 -17.17 -3.68 6.42
C THR A 477 -18.24 -4.72 6.76
N PHE A 478 -18.64 -5.47 5.76
CA PHE A 478 -19.53 -6.62 5.85
C PHE A 478 -18.72 -7.87 6.14
N ASN A 479 -19.22 -8.73 7.02
CA ASN A 479 -18.62 -10.00 7.40
C ASN A 479 -17.16 -9.82 7.85
N ALA A 480 -16.94 -8.87 8.75
CA ALA A 480 -15.63 -8.49 9.26
C ALA A 480 -14.81 -9.71 9.74
N GLY A 481 -13.49 -9.70 9.49
CA GLY A 481 -12.61 -10.85 9.74
C GLY A 481 -12.96 -12.06 8.88
N ALA A 482 -13.65 -11.86 7.75
CA ALA A 482 -14.22 -12.90 6.90
C ALA A 482 -15.20 -13.84 7.64
N GLY A 483 -15.82 -13.38 8.72
CA GLY A 483 -16.74 -14.12 9.57
C GLY A 483 -16.12 -14.76 10.83
N GLN A 484 -14.84 -14.51 11.09
CA GLN A 484 -14.15 -15.00 12.29
C GLN A 484 -13.52 -13.85 13.07
N ASN A 485 -13.62 -13.89 14.39
CA ASN A 485 -12.89 -12.99 15.26
C ASN A 485 -11.42 -13.45 15.38
N PRO A 486 -10.43 -12.66 14.96
CA PRO A 486 -9.02 -13.07 15.01
C PRO A 486 -8.48 -13.23 16.43
N SER A 487 -9.12 -12.58 17.43
CA SER A 487 -8.73 -12.69 18.84
C SER A 487 -9.39 -13.86 19.55
N ASP A 488 -10.54 -14.31 19.08
CA ASP A 488 -11.30 -15.44 19.64
C ASP A 488 -12.13 -16.12 18.53
N PRO A 489 -11.59 -17.15 17.88
CA PRO A 489 -12.28 -17.84 16.78
C PRO A 489 -13.63 -18.48 17.16
N THR A 490 -13.95 -18.59 18.44
CA THR A 490 -15.24 -19.13 18.93
C THR A 490 -16.36 -18.09 18.88
N GLN A 491 -16.03 -16.82 18.66
CA GLN A 491 -16.98 -15.71 18.60
C GLN A 491 -17.03 -15.10 17.20
N PRO A 492 -18.21 -14.70 16.71
CA PRO A 492 -18.30 -13.97 15.46
C PRO A 492 -17.82 -12.52 15.62
N LEU A 493 -17.15 -11.99 14.61
CA LEU A 493 -16.85 -10.57 14.53
C LEU A 493 -18.03 -9.83 13.88
N ARG A 494 -18.45 -8.70 14.48
CA ARG A 494 -19.55 -7.89 13.95
C ARG A 494 -19.05 -6.95 12.86
N ASN A 495 -19.89 -6.68 11.86
CA ASN A 495 -19.65 -5.67 10.84
C ASN A 495 -19.20 -4.35 11.45
N THR A 496 -18.18 -3.72 10.87
CA THR A 496 -17.63 -2.45 11.36
C THR A 496 -18.19 -1.26 10.60
N PHE A 497 -18.25 -0.12 11.26
CA PHE A 497 -18.52 1.17 10.65
C PHE A 497 -17.50 2.19 11.15
N VAL A 498 -16.66 2.65 10.24
CA VAL A 498 -15.57 3.61 10.49
C VAL A 498 -15.90 4.93 9.80
N ILE A 499 -15.64 6.04 10.47
CA ILE A 499 -15.59 7.38 9.88
C ILE A 499 -14.21 7.96 10.11
N GLY A 500 -13.77 8.85 9.22
CA GLY A 500 -12.44 9.44 9.30
C GLY A 500 -12.32 10.83 8.74
N LEU A 501 -11.27 11.48 9.19
CA LEU A 501 -10.76 12.72 8.61
C LEU A 501 -9.25 12.59 8.43
N ARG A 502 -8.82 12.81 7.19
CA ARG A 502 -7.41 12.83 6.80
C ARG A 502 -7.01 14.23 6.38
N THR A 503 -5.79 14.64 6.67
CA THR A 503 -5.17 15.84 6.15
C THR A 503 -3.84 15.50 5.50
N ASN A 504 -3.59 16.08 4.33
CA ASN A 504 -2.31 15.99 3.61
C ASN A 504 -1.72 17.39 3.49
N ILE A 505 -0.46 17.55 3.87
CA ILE A 505 0.28 18.81 3.81
C ILE A 505 1.57 18.59 3.04
N THR A 506 1.80 19.38 2.00
CA THR A 506 3.07 19.43 1.24
C THR A 506 3.87 20.64 1.70
N PHE A 507 5.09 20.40 2.21
CA PHE A 507 5.95 21.43 2.79
C PHE A 507 6.89 22.09 1.80
#